data_8af416a88af59b268ff97a124f647d8e
#
_entry.id   8af416a88af59b268ff97a124f647d8e
#
_cell.length_a   1.000
_cell.length_b   1.000
_cell.length_c   1.000
_cell.angle_alpha   90.00
_cell.angle_beta   90.00
_cell.angle_gamma   90.00
#
_symmetry.space_group_name_H-M   'P 1'
#
loop_
_entity.id
_entity.type
_entity.pdbx_description
1 polymer ?
#
loop_
_entity_poly.entity_id
_entity_poly.type
_entity_poly.pdbx_seq_one_letter_code
_entity_poly.pdbx_strand_id
1 'polypeptide(L)' 'MVNTKVTLSGWTLDNPVIPASGTFNFGKEFAEFYDINILGTFSFKGTTRVGQFGNPTPRIAETPMGMINSVGLQNPGI' A
#
# COMPACT_ATOMS: atom_id res chain seq x y z
N MET A 1 14.26 -1.26 -26.84
CA MET A 1 13.42 -1.36 -25.63
C MET A 1 14.03 -0.49 -24.55
N VAL A 2 13.20 0.24 -23.85
CA VAL A 2 13.65 1.10 -22.76
C VAL A 2 13.98 0.24 -21.54
N ASN A 3 15.14 0.47 -20.96
CA ASN A 3 15.53 -0.16 -19.69
C ASN A 3 15.07 0.72 -18.54
N THR A 4 14.10 0.22 -17.77
CA THR A 4 13.53 0.93 -16.63
C THR A 4 14.09 0.47 -15.28
N LYS A 5 15.08 -0.43 -15.29
CA LYS A 5 15.66 -0.96 -14.06
C LYS A 5 16.26 0.14 -13.19
N VAL A 6 16.06 0.01 -11.89
CA VAL A 6 16.64 0.91 -10.88
C VAL A 6 17.22 0.08 -9.76
N THR A 7 18.28 0.63 -9.13
CA THR A 7 18.87 0.00 -7.95
C THR A 7 18.61 0.89 -6.74
N LEU A 8 18.02 0.29 -5.72
CA LEU A 8 17.65 0.97 -4.48
C LEU A 8 18.18 0.16 -3.30
N SER A 9 19.08 0.76 -2.52
CA SER A 9 19.70 0.10 -1.35
C SER A 9 20.28 -1.29 -1.66
N GLY A 10 20.94 -1.42 -2.80
CA GLY A 10 21.55 -2.68 -3.24
C GLY A 10 20.60 -3.66 -3.91
N TRP A 11 19.32 -3.34 -4.01
CA TRP A 11 18.31 -4.16 -4.67
C TRP A 11 18.05 -3.61 -6.07
N THR A 12 18.06 -4.48 -7.07
CA THR A 12 17.71 -4.11 -8.43
C THR A 12 16.26 -4.46 -8.70
N LEU A 13 15.49 -3.44 -9.05
CA LEU A 13 14.07 -3.56 -9.40
C LEU A 13 13.91 -3.45 -10.91
N ASP A 14 12.96 -4.16 -11.49
CA ASP A 14 12.70 -4.11 -12.93
C ASP A 14 12.24 -2.73 -13.40
N ASN A 15 11.61 -1.96 -12.51
CA ASN A 15 11.15 -0.60 -12.78
C ASN A 15 10.99 0.17 -11.47
N PRO A 16 10.85 1.51 -11.52
CA PRO A 16 10.76 2.33 -10.31
C PRO A 16 9.34 2.46 -9.75
N VAL A 17 8.36 1.74 -10.27
CA VAL A 17 6.97 1.88 -9.81
C VAL A 17 6.78 1.13 -8.51
N ILE A 18 6.48 1.88 -7.45
CA ILE A 18 6.29 1.35 -6.10
C ILE A 18 5.00 1.94 -5.54
N PRO A 19 3.89 1.19 -5.55
CA PRO A 19 2.64 1.66 -4.96
C PRO A 19 2.77 1.90 -3.46
N ALA A 20 2.09 2.92 -2.98
CA ALA A 20 2.06 3.24 -1.55
C ALA A 20 1.04 2.34 -0.82
N SER A 21 1.36 1.99 0.42
CA SER A 21 0.54 1.12 1.25
C SER A 21 -0.90 1.64 1.46
N GLY A 22 -1.06 2.97 1.52
CA GLY A 22 -2.38 3.59 1.74
C GLY A 22 -3.35 3.40 0.59
N THR A 23 -2.86 3.21 -0.62
CA THR A 23 -3.68 3.03 -1.82
C THR A 23 -3.66 1.61 -2.35
N PHE A 24 -2.63 0.86 -2.05
CA PHE A 24 -2.43 -0.50 -2.60
C PHE A 24 -2.81 -1.62 -1.62
N ASN A 25 -2.77 -1.34 -0.32
CA ASN A 25 -3.01 -2.30 0.76
C ASN A 25 -2.06 -3.51 0.64
N PHE A 26 -2.56 -4.70 0.34
CA PHE A 26 -1.74 -5.90 0.09
C PHE A 26 -1.73 -6.30 -1.38
N GLY A 27 -2.36 -5.52 -2.25
CA GLY A 27 -2.39 -5.76 -3.69
C GLY A 27 -3.43 -6.76 -4.14
N LYS A 28 -4.17 -7.37 -3.23
CA LYS A 28 -5.15 -8.41 -3.54
C LYS A 28 -6.24 -7.91 -4.49
N GLU A 29 -6.77 -6.73 -4.24
CA GLU A 29 -7.81 -6.12 -5.05
C GLU A 29 -7.29 -5.78 -6.46
N PHE A 30 -6.06 -5.26 -6.55
CA PHE A 30 -5.46 -4.90 -7.83
C PHE A 30 -5.07 -6.13 -8.64
N ALA A 31 -4.75 -7.25 -8.00
CA ALA A 31 -4.42 -8.49 -8.67
C ALA A 31 -5.59 -9.04 -9.51
N GLU A 32 -6.82 -8.61 -9.23
CA GLU A 32 -7.99 -8.96 -10.03
C GLU A 32 -8.05 -8.24 -11.37
N PHE A 33 -7.32 -7.11 -11.51
CA PHE A 33 -7.34 -6.28 -12.71
C PHE A 33 -6.12 -6.46 -13.59
N TYR A 34 -4.97 -6.79 -13.01
CA TYR A 34 -3.72 -6.99 -13.76
C TYR A 34 -2.75 -7.81 -12.92
N ASP A 35 -1.70 -8.31 -13.59
CA ASP A 35 -0.62 -9.04 -12.91
C ASP A 35 0.25 -8.05 -12.12
N ILE A 36 0.13 -8.06 -10.80
CA ILE A 36 0.87 -7.15 -9.92
C ILE A 36 2.37 -7.41 -9.92
N ASN A 37 2.84 -8.52 -10.47
CA ASN A 37 4.27 -8.80 -10.63
C ASN A 37 4.96 -7.88 -11.63
N ILE A 38 4.20 -7.11 -12.42
CA ILE A 38 4.79 -6.11 -13.33
C ILE A 38 5.36 -4.90 -12.58
N LEU A 39 4.97 -4.69 -11.32
CA LEU A 39 5.47 -3.59 -10.50
C LEU A 39 6.92 -3.84 -10.07
N GLY A 40 7.67 -2.77 -9.80
CA GLY A 40 9.03 -2.90 -9.30
C GLY A 40 9.08 -3.56 -7.93
N THR A 41 8.29 -3.07 -7.03
CA THR A 41 8.00 -3.64 -5.72
C THR A 41 6.76 -2.94 -5.18
N PHE A 42 6.39 -3.18 -3.94
CA PHE A 42 5.32 -2.42 -3.29
C PHE A 42 5.48 -2.42 -1.77
N SER A 43 4.87 -1.42 -1.13
CA SER A 43 4.86 -1.32 0.32
C SER A 43 3.54 -1.86 0.84
N PHE A 44 3.61 -2.87 1.69
CA PHE A 44 2.43 -3.42 2.33
C PHE A 44 1.82 -2.43 3.32
N LYS A 45 0.53 -2.57 3.55
CA LYS A 45 -0.16 -1.90 4.65
C LYS A 45 0.52 -2.27 5.97
N GLY A 46 0.63 -1.29 6.87
CA GLY A 46 1.13 -1.55 8.23
C GLY A 46 0.39 -2.71 8.85
N THR A 47 1.13 -3.71 9.35
CA THR A 47 0.55 -4.98 9.78
C THR A 47 1.04 -5.32 11.18
N THR A 48 0.12 -5.73 12.04
CA THR A 48 0.41 -6.17 13.38
C THR A 48 0.42 -7.71 13.45
N ARG A 49 0.98 -8.25 14.51
CA ARG A 49 1.04 -9.71 14.69
C ARG A 49 -0.37 -10.32 14.74
N VAL A 50 -1.26 -9.65 15.45
CA VAL A 50 -2.67 -10.05 15.56
C VAL A 50 -3.49 -9.00 14.82
N GLY A 51 -4.52 -9.41 14.11
CA GLY A 51 -5.40 -8.50 13.39
C GLY A 51 -6.01 -7.42 14.28
N GLN A 52 -6.21 -6.25 13.74
CA GLN A 52 -6.84 -5.11 14.40
C GLN A 52 -8.01 -4.59 13.59
N PHE A 53 -9.14 -4.36 14.24
CA PHE A 53 -10.31 -3.74 13.60
C PHE A 53 -10.13 -2.24 13.41
N GLY A 54 -9.21 -1.64 14.16
CA GLY A 54 -9.04 -0.19 14.18
C GLY A 54 -10.04 0.49 15.10
N ASN A 55 -10.18 1.80 14.91
CA ASN A 55 -11.06 2.62 15.74
C ASN A 55 -12.54 2.47 15.32
N PRO A 56 -13.50 2.75 16.23
CA PRO A 56 -14.90 2.84 15.85
C PRO A 56 -15.12 4.01 14.89
N THR A 57 -16.18 3.93 14.08
CA THR A 57 -16.59 5.01 13.19
C THR A 57 -17.26 6.15 13.98
N PRO A 58 -17.20 7.41 13.49
CA PRO A 58 -16.60 7.83 12.20
C PRO A 58 -15.07 7.84 12.25
N ARG A 59 -14.43 7.50 11.14
CA ARG A 59 -12.96 7.40 11.02
C ARG A 59 -12.36 8.43 10.09
N ILE A 60 -13.19 9.12 9.32
CA ILE A 60 -12.77 10.05 8.27
C ILE A 60 -13.57 11.32 8.42
N ALA A 61 -12.90 12.46 8.31
CA ALA A 61 -13.55 13.76 8.29
C ALA A 61 -12.95 14.60 7.17
N GLU A 62 -13.82 15.28 6.42
CA GLU A 62 -13.41 16.21 5.39
C GLU A 62 -12.87 17.50 6.01
N THR A 63 -11.86 18.08 5.39
CA THR A 63 -11.30 19.38 5.74
C THR A 63 -11.40 20.30 4.54
N PRO A 64 -11.19 21.62 4.67
CA PRO A 64 -11.28 22.55 3.54
C PRO A 64 -10.39 22.17 2.34
N MET A 65 -9.26 21.49 2.57
CA MET A 65 -8.30 21.16 1.51
C MET A 65 -7.94 19.67 1.47
N GLY A 66 -8.72 18.80 2.08
CA GLY A 66 -8.43 17.38 2.09
C GLY A 66 -9.27 16.63 3.10
N MET A 67 -8.66 15.64 3.74
CA MET A 67 -9.32 14.87 4.78
C MET A 67 -8.35 14.49 5.88
N ILE A 68 -8.87 14.25 7.07
CA ILE A 68 -8.15 13.61 8.17
C ILE A 68 -8.79 12.26 8.47
N ASN A 69 -8.01 11.34 8.99
CA ASN A 69 -8.52 10.03 9.35
C ASN A 69 -8.01 9.59 10.73
N SER A 70 -8.75 8.66 11.31
CA SER A 70 -8.41 7.97 12.53
C SER A 70 -8.81 6.50 12.39
N VAL A 71 -8.23 5.83 11.39
CA VAL A 71 -8.56 4.43 11.09
C VAL A 71 -8.08 3.50 12.20
N GLY A 72 -6.94 3.79 12.81
CA GLY A 72 -6.42 3.00 13.93
C GLY A 72 -5.71 1.73 13.50
N LEU A 73 -4.99 1.79 12.39
CA LEU A 73 -4.16 0.69 11.88
C LEU A 73 -4.95 -0.61 11.67
N GLN A 74 -6.11 -0.50 11.04
CA GLN A 74 -6.90 -1.68 10.67
C GLN A 74 -6.09 -2.59 9.73
N ASN A 75 -5.95 -3.86 10.11
CA ASN A 75 -5.25 -4.84 9.29
C ASN A 75 -5.64 -6.26 9.72
N PRO A 76 -5.45 -7.26 8.85
CA PRO A 76 -5.84 -8.64 9.17
C PRO A 76 -4.84 -9.37 10.07
N GLY A 77 -3.68 -8.78 10.37
CA GLY A 77 -2.59 -9.47 11.04
C GLY A 77 -1.71 -10.26 10.07
N ILE A 78 -0.71 -10.92 10.61
CA ILE A 78 0.21 -11.77 9.83
C ILE A 78 -0.45 -13.11 9.53
#